data_87d57566cd5d14968c88143eee90b855
#
_entry.id   87d57566cd5d14968c88143eee90b855
#
_cell.length_a   1.000
_cell.length_b   1.000
_cell.length_c   1.000
_cell.angle_alpha   90.00
_cell.angle_beta   90.00
_cell.angle_gamma   90.00
#
_symmetry.space_group_name_H-M   'P 1'
#
loop_
_entity.id
_entity.type
_entity.pdbx_description
1 polymer ?
#
loop_
_entity_poly.entity_id
_entity_poly.type
_entity_poly.pdbx_seq_one_letter_code
_entity_poly.pdbx_strand_id
1 'polypeptide(L)'
;DFIGWRNIPVNNECLSKDKEIIESEPIHLQGFFKKPEGFNEEDFERSLYLLRKRTTNSIYKELGDEGLYYAVSLSSRTVVYKGMFLADQLAKYYLDLKDKRYVSAVSLVHQRFSTNTFPSWRLAHPYRMVAHNGEINTSRGNVNWMAARQSSLKSNLFGEKLAEIWPITREGQ
;
A
#
# COMPACT_ATOMS: atom_id res chain seq x y z
N ASP A 1 -16.60 10.20 5.45
CA ASP A 1 -16.12 11.24 6.37
C ASP A 1 -14.79 10.82 7.00
N PHE A 2 -13.81 11.72 7.03
CA PHE A 2 -12.55 11.51 7.71
C PHE A 2 -12.74 11.68 9.23
N ILE A 3 -12.26 10.71 10.01
CA ILE A 3 -12.36 10.73 11.47
C ILE A 3 -11.09 11.30 12.10
N GLY A 4 -9.92 10.87 11.64
CA GLY A 4 -8.65 11.33 12.20
C GLY A 4 -7.47 10.45 11.82
N TRP A 5 -6.28 10.87 12.29
CA TRP A 5 -5.01 10.17 12.15
C TRP A 5 -4.53 9.59 13.47
N ARG A 6 -3.82 8.48 13.40
CA ARG A 6 -2.94 8.03 14.50
C ARG A 6 -1.57 7.66 13.97
N ASN A 7 -0.55 7.79 14.81
CA ASN A 7 0.72 7.13 14.59
C ASN A 7 0.54 5.64 14.93
N ILE A 8 1.00 4.77 14.03
CA ILE A 8 1.03 3.33 14.31
C ILE A 8 2.14 3.10 15.34
N PRO A 9 1.84 2.43 16.47
CA PRO A 9 2.85 2.18 17.49
C PRO A 9 3.86 1.14 16.99
N VAL A 10 5.13 1.54 16.95
CA VAL A 10 6.24 0.70 16.50
C VAL A 10 7.32 0.60 17.57
N ASN A 11 8.10 -0.48 17.53
CA ASN A 11 9.29 -0.69 18.34
C ASN A 11 10.53 -0.79 17.44
N ASN A 12 11.24 0.30 17.29
CA ASN A 12 12.41 0.41 16.42
C ASN A 12 13.61 -0.38 16.95
N GLU A 13 13.65 -0.66 18.26
CA GLU A 13 14.75 -1.40 18.88
C GLU A 13 14.90 -2.84 18.35
N CYS A 14 13.83 -3.39 17.78
CA CYS A 14 13.86 -4.73 17.20
C CYS A 14 14.42 -4.78 15.77
N LEU A 15 14.65 -3.62 15.12
CA LEU A 15 15.21 -3.56 13.78
C LEU A 15 16.67 -4.01 13.76
N SER A 16 17.14 -4.43 12.60
CA SER A 16 18.57 -4.60 12.36
C SER A 16 19.32 -3.29 12.62
N LYS A 17 20.53 -3.37 13.13
CA LYS A 17 21.42 -2.21 13.27
C LYS A 17 22.01 -1.72 11.95
N ASP A 18 21.53 -2.25 10.84
CA ASP A 18 21.91 -1.82 9.51
C ASP A 18 21.48 -0.35 9.31
N LYS A 19 22.44 0.47 8.98
CA LYS A 19 22.25 1.93 8.84
C LYS A 19 21.20 2.26 7.77
N GLU A 20 21.22 1.52 6.67
CA GLU A 20 20.30 1.73 5.55
C GLU A 20 18.83 1.43 5.95
N ILE A 21 18.62 0.41 6.78
CA ILE A 21 17.29 0.07 7.29
C ILE A 21 16.77 1.16 8.23
N ILE A 22 17.62 1.65 9.12
CA ILE A 22 17.24 2.66 10.12
C ILE A 22 16.98 4.02 9.46
N GLU A 23 17.86 4.46 8.57
CA GLU A 23 17.77 5.77 7.93
C GLU A 23 16.62 5.86 6.92
N SER A 24 16.21 4.73 6.36
CA SER A 24 15.10 4.65 5.41
C SER A 24 13.75 4.31 6.05
N GLU A 25 13.70 4.15 7.38
CA GLU A 25 12.47 3.82 8.09
C GLU A 25 11.40 4.92 7.89
N PRO A 26 10.20 4.57 7.38
CA PRO A 26 9.17 5.56 7.16
C PRO A 26 8.39 5.88 8.45
N ILE A 27 7.80 7.07 8.50
CA ILE A 27 6.78 7.39 9.50
C ILE A 27 5.49 6.63 9.13
N HIS A 28 4.96 5.87 10.08
CA HIS A 28 3.76 5.07 9.89
C HIS A 28 2.52 5.80 10.41
N LEU A 29 1.66 6.21 9.49
CA LEU A 29 0.39 6.87 9.80
C LEU A 29 -0.79 6.02 9.37
N GLN A 30 -1.85 6.01 10.16
CA GLN A 30 -3.13 5.39 9.81
C GLN A 30 -4.25 6.43 9.89
N GLY A 31 -4.98 6.59 8.76
CA GLY A 31 -6.18 7.41 8.70
C GLY A 31 -7.43 6.56 8.89
N PHE A 32 -8.40 7.09 9.62
CA PHE A 32 -9.70 6.47 9.85
C PHE A 32 -10.80 7.22 9.11
N PHE A 33 -11.66 6.46 8.45
CA PHE A 33 -12.78 6.97 7.67
C PHE A 33 -14.07 6.28 8.09
N LYS A 34 -15.12 7.06 8.28
CA LYS A 34 -16.46 6.57 8.48
C LYS A 34 -17.11 6.29 7.13
N LYS A 35 -17.76 5.13 6.99
CA LYS A 35 -18.60 4.83 5.82
C LYS A 35 -19.77 5.82 5.80
N PRO A 36 -20.00 6.54 4.69
CA PRO A 36 -21.13 7.42 4.55
C PRO A 36 -22.46 6.68 4.66
N GLU A 37 -23.47 7.36 5.16
CA GLU A 37 -24.83 6.84 5.19
C GLU A 37 -25.32 6.56 3.77
N GLY A 38 -26.03 5.46 3.58
CA GLY A 38 -26.52 5.01 2.28
C GLY A 38 -25.51 4.25 1.42
N PHE A 39 -24.21 4.21 1.79
CA PHE A 39 -23.22 3.44 1.04
C PHE A 39 -23.26 1.96 1.45
N ASN A 40 -23.31 1.07 0.45
CA ASN A 40 -22.97 -0.33 0.68
C ASN A 40 -21.44 -0.52 0.80
N GLU A 41 -21.00 -1.74 1.11
CA GLU A 41 -19.56 -2.02 1.29
C GLU A 41 -18.75 -1.83 0.00
N GLU A 42 -19.31 -2.17 -1.16
CA GLU A 42 -18.63 -2.02 -2.45
C GLU A 42 -18.48 -0.55 -2.85
N ASP A 43 -19.48 0.29 -2.56
CA ASP A 43 -19.43 1.73 -2.82
C ASP A 43 -18.36 2.38 -1.92
N PHE A 44 -18.26 1.91 -0.68
CA PHE A 44 -17.26 2.41 0.25
C PHE A 44 -15.84 2.01 -0.18
N GLU A 45 -15.61 0.74 -0.51
CA GLU A 45 -14.31 0.27 -1.03
C GLU A 45 -13.90 1.04 -2.29
N ARG A 46 -14.83 1.26 -3.22
CA ARG A 46 -14.58 2.05 -4.43
C ARG A 46 -14.19 3.50 -4.11
N SER A 47 -14.85 4.08 -3.13
CA SER A 47 -14.55 5.44 -2.67
C SER A 47 -13.17 5.55 -2.01
N LEU A 48 -12.79 4.56 -1.20
CA LEU A 48 -11.46 4.45 -0.61
C LEU A 48 -10.38 4.27 -1.70
N TYR A 49 -10.66 3.45 -2.70
CA TYR A 49 -9.75 3.27 -3.84
C TYR A 49 -9.53 4.58 -4.61
N LEU A 50 -10.62 5.31 -4.92
CA LEU A 50 -10.54 6.62 -5.57
C LEU A 50 -9.75 7.62 -4.72
N LEU A 51 -10.03 7.70 -3.43
CA LEU A 51 -9.30 8.57 -2.51
C LEU A 51 -7.81 8.27 -2.53
N ARG A 52 -7.43 7.00 -2.41
CA ARG A 52 -6.04 6.57 -2.47
C ARG A 52 -5.36 6.98 -3.79
N LYS A 53 -6.03 6.77 -4.92
CA LYS A 53 -5.48 7.12 -6.24
C LYS A 53 -5.33 8.63 -6.42
N ARG A 54 -6.34 9.40 -6.03
CA ARG A 54 -6.29 10.87 -6.07
C ARG A 54 -5.15 11.41 -5.21
N THR A 55 -5.07 10.98 -3.96
CA THR A 55 -4.01 11.42 -3.04
C THR A 55 -2.63 11.08 -3.59
N THR A 56 -2.44 9.84 -4.02
CA THR A 56 -1.18 9.42 -4.62
C THR A 56 -0.84 10.29 -5.85
N ASN A 57 -1.77 10.47 -6.76
CA ASN A 57 -1.55 11.26 -7.98
C ASN A 57 -1.24 12.73 -7.68
N SER A 58 -1.91 13.35 -6.70
CA SER A 58 -1.63 14.72 -6.29
C SER A 58 -0.23 14.87 -5.69
N ILE A 59 0.14 13.97 -4.78
CA ILE A 59 1.47 14.00 -4.15
C ILE A 59 2.57 13.82 -5.19
N TYR A 60 2.43 12.87 -6.11
CA TYR A 60 3.42 12.69 -7.17
C TYR A 60 3.51 13.87 -8.14
N LYS A 61 2.41 14.55 -8.37
CA LYS A 61 2.39 15.77 -9.21
C LYS A 61 3.14 16.93 -8.55
N GLU A 62 3.04 17.06 -7.24
CA GLU A 62 3.62 18.17 -6.48
C GLU A 62 5.06 17.90 -6.06
N LEU A 63 5.38 16.70 -5.61
CA LEU A 63 6.67 16.34 -5.01
C LEU A 63 7.55 15.43 -5.87
N GLY A 64 7.02 14.94 -7.01
CA GLY A 64 7.70 13.91 -7.79
C GLY A 64 7.64 12.53 -7.15
N ASP A 65 8.33 11.56 -7.76
CA ASP A 65 8.44 10.17 -7.25
C ASP A 65 9.75 9.99 -6.47
N GLU A 66 9.93 10.75 -5.42
CA GLU A 66 11.12 10.66 -4.56
C GLU A 66 10.98 9.62 -3.44
N GLY A 67 9.94 8.80 -3.48
CA GLY A 67 9.71 7.80 -2.44
C GLY A 67 9.21 8.34 -1.11
N LEU A 68 8.90 9.63 -1.04
CA LEU A 68 8.48 10.33 0.18
C LEU A 68 7.11 9.89 0.70
N TYR A 69 6.30 9.28 -0.14
CA TYR A 69 4.96 8.83 0.23
C TYR A 69 4.55 7.57 -0.52
N TYR A 70 3.92 6.65 0.18
CA TYR A 70 3.16 5.56 -0.42
C TYR A 70 2.03 5.08 0.50
N ALA A 71 0.87 4.82 -0.10
CA ALA A 71 -0.25 4.23 0.62
C ALA A 71 -0.09 2.70 0.64
N VAL A 72 0.23 2.14 1.79
CA VAL A 72 0.41 0.70 1.98
C VAL A 72 -0.91 -0.03 1.69
N SER A 73 -2.01 0.42 2.31
CA SER A 73 -3.36 -0.05 2.06
C SER A 73 -4.37 1.07 2.39
N LEU A 74 -5.54 1.02 1.79
CA LEU A 74 -6.70 1.82 2.18
C LEU A 74 -7.95 1.02 1.82
N SER A 75 -8.53 0.35 2.80
CA SER A 75 -9.64 -0.57 2.64
C SER A 75 -10.38 -0.73 3.97
N SER A 76 -11.68 -1.02 3.92
CA SER A 76 -12.47 -1.41 5.08
C SER A 76 -12.38 -2.91 5.40
N ARG A 77 -11.74 -3.69 4.53
CA ARG A 77 -11.69 -5.17 4.60
C ARG A 77 -10.31 -5.72 4.94
N THR A 78 -9.27 -5.01 4.53
CA THR A 78 -7.89 -5.49 4.65
C THR A 78 -6.97 -4.40 5.17
N VAL A 79 -5.96 -4.82 5.91
CA VAL A 79 -4.86 -3.96 6.33
C VAL A 79 -3.54 -4.67 6.04
N VAL A 80 -2.53 -3.91 5.66
CA VAL A 80 -1.20 -4.44 5.34
C VAL A 80 -0.18 -3.86 6.30
N TYR A 81 0.54 -4.74 6.97
CA TYR A 81 1.75 -4.44 7.73
C TYR A 81 2.95 -5.00 6.99
N LYS A 82 3.88 -4.17 6.64
CA LYS A 82 5.06 -4.56 5.87
C LYS A 82 6.28 -3.70 6.18
N GLY A 83 7.46 -4.21 5.86
CA GLY A 83 8.70 -3.46 6.04
C GLY A 83 9.92 -4.30 5.77
N MET A 84 11.08 -3.77 6.10
CA MET A 84 12.37 -4.44 5.98
C MET A 84 12.67 -5.22 7.27
N PHE A 85 12.06 -6.41 7.40
CA PHE A 85 12.13 -7.24 8.60
C PHE A 85 12.66 -8.63 8.30
N LEU A 86 13.27 -9.24 9.32
CA LEU A 86 13.30 -10.68 9.42
C LEU A 86 11.91 -11.19 9.84
N ALA A 87 11.59 -12.45 9.53
CA ALA A 87 10.25 -13.00 9.76
C ALA A 87 9.76 -12.88 11.21
N ASP A 88 10.66 -13.00 12.17
CA ASP A 88 10.35 -12.91 13.61
C ASP A 88 10.26 -11.46 14.14
N GLN A 89 10.63 -10.47 13.33
CA GLN A 89 10.62 -9.06 13.75
C GLN A 89 9.27 -8.38 13.52
N LEU A 90 8.46 -8.82 12.56
CA LEU A 90 7.22 -8.15 12.19
C LEU A 90 6.30 -7.87 13.39
N ALA A 91 6.00 -8.88 14.20
CA ALA A 91 5.16 -8.73 15.38
C ALA A 91 5.88 -8.06 16.57
N LYS A 92 7.22 -7.98 16.54
CA LYS A 92 7.98 -7.23 17.54
C LYS A 92 7.96 -5.74 17.21
N TYR A 93 8.00 -5.41 15.94
CA TYR A 93 8.00 -4.05 15.42
C TYR A 93 6.61 -3.40 15.51
N TYR A 94 5.60 -3.99 14.87
CA TYR A 94 4.23 -3.46 14.93
C TYR A 94 3.51 -3.94 16.18
N LEU A 95 3.39 -3.05 17.16
CA LEU A 95 2.81 -3.40 18.48
C LEU A 95 1.33 -3.74 18.38
N ASP A 96 0.61 -3.24 17.39
CA ASP A 96 -0.78 -3.59 17.12
C ASP A 96 -0.98 -5.11 16.96
N LEU A 97 0.00 -5.80 16.35
CA LEU A 97 -0.08 -7.25 16.12
C LEU A 97 0.00 -8.09 17.40
N LYS A 98 0.33 -7.47 18.54
CA LYS A 98 0.30 -8.11 19.86
C LYS A 98 -1.03 -7.94 20.58
N ASP A 99 -1.91 -7.07 20.12
CA ASP A 99 -3.22 -6.85 20.73
C ASP A 99 -4.13 -8.04 20.44
N LYS A 100 -4.64 -8.69 21.51
CA LYS A 100 -5.52 -9.86 21.38
C LYS A 100 -6.85 -9.58 20.67
N ARG A 101 -7.25 -8.32 20.57
CA ARG A 101 -8.43 -7.89 19.83
C ARG A 101 -8.19 -7.85 18.32
N TYR A 102 -6.91 -7.85 17.91
CA TYR A 102 -6.53 -7.83 16.50
C TYR A 102 -6.62 -9.23 15.93
N VAL A 103 -7.80 -9.59 15.46
CA VAL A 103 -8.11 -10.91 14.92
C VAL A 103 -8.41 -10.83 13.42
N SER A 104 -8.04 -11.87 12.69
CA SER A 104 -8.29 -11.97 11.26
C SER A 104 -8.68 -13.39 10.88
N ALA A 105 -9.62 -13.54 9.95
CA ALA A 105 -9.98 -14.85 9.41
C ALA A 105 -8.90 -15.42 8.47
N VAL A 106 -8.13 -14.55 7.80
CA VAL A 106 -7.08 -14.94 6.85
C VAL A 106 -5.88 -14.02 7.00
N SER A 107 -4.68 -14.59 6.98
CA SER A 107 -3.42 -13.84 6.89
C SER A 107 -2.64 -14.25 5.65
N LEU A 108 -2.36 -13.28 4.78
CA LEU A 108 -1.44 -13.45 3.66
C LEU A 108 -0.04 -12.98 4.10
N VAL A 109 0.92 -13.91 4.15
CA VAL A 109 2.26 -13.65 4.68
C VAL A 109 3.32 -13.89 3.62
N HIS A 110 4.29 -12.99 3.54
CA HIS A 110 5.45 -13.12 2.67
C HIS A 110 6.69 -12.58 3.37
N GLN A 111 7.78 -13.33 3.40
CA GLN A 111 8.98 -12.96 4.16
C GLN A 111 10.22 -12.61 3.31
N ARG A 112 10.11 -12.69 1.99
CA ARG A 112 11.27 -12.49 1.11
C ARG A 112 11.06 -11.31 0.16
N PHE A 113 12.15 -10.59 -0.10
CA PHE A 113 12.23 -9.69 -1.25
C PHE A 113 12.56 -10.45 -2.54
N SER A 114 12.29 -9.86 -3.67
CA SER A 114 12.80 -10.31 -4.96
C SER A 114 14.33 -10.33 -4.93
N THR A 115 14.94 -11.36 -5.54
CA THR A 115 16.39 -11.44 -5.68
C THR A 115 16.96 -10.45 -6.70
N ASN A 116 16.12 -9.85 -7.52
CA ASN A 116 16.47 -8.97 -8.64
C ASN A 116 16.27 -7.49 -8.37
N THR A 117 15.83 -7.11 -7.17
CA THR A 117 15.59 -5.71 -6.79
C THR A 117 16.26 -5.41 -5.47
N PHE A 118 16.76 -4.16 -5.31
CA PHE A 118 17.23 -3.72 -4.01
C PHE A 118 16.06 -3.65 -3.02
N PRO A 119 16.19 -4.20 -1.82
CA PRO A 119 15.16 -4.12 -0.80
C PRO A 119 14.86 -2.67 -0.43
N SER A 120 13.60 -2.38 -0.18
CA SER A 120 13.17 -1.11 0.42
C SER A 120 11.86 -1.30 1.17
N TRP A 121 11.57 -0.42 2.11
CA TRP A 121 10.32 -0.45 2.87
C TRP A 121 9.09 -0.44 1.96
N ARG A 122 9.11 0.37 0.91
CA ARG A 122 8.03 0.47 -0.07
C ARG A 122 7.81 -0.81 -0.85
N LEU A 123 8.88 -1.49 -1.23
CA LEU A 123 8.84 -2.70 -2.06
C LEU A 123 8.67 -3.99 -1.26
N ALA A 124 8.63 -3.92 0.08
CA ALA A 124 8.30 -5.09 0.89
C ALA A 124 6.93 -5.66 0.53
N HIS A 125 6.80 -6.97 0.56
CA HIS A 125 5.53 -7.68 0.40
C HIS A 125 4.84 -7.90 1.76
N PRO A 126 3.55 -8.20 1.78
CA PRO A 126 2.66 -8.26 0.62
C PRO A 126 2.29 -6.87 0.09
N TYR A 127 1.94 -6.78 -1.16
CA TYR A 127 1.16 -5.66 -1.67
C TYR A 127 -0.31 -5.88 -1.32
N ARG A 128 -1.16 -4.91 -1.58
CA ARG A 128 -2.57 -4.89 -1.13
C ARG A 128 -3.35 -6.20 -1.31
N MET A 129 -3.08 -6.93 -2.37
CA MET A 129 -3.76 -8.20 -2.69
C MET A 129 -2.80 -9.28 -3.23
N VAL A 130 -1.50 -9.03 -3.25
CA VAL A 130 -0.51 -9.90 -3.88
C VAL A 130 0.70 -10.07 -2.99
N ALA A 131 1.13 -11.31 -2.82
CA ALA A 131 2.42 -11.67 -2.27
C ALA A 131 3.15 -12.55 -3.29
N HIS A 132 4.31 -12.10 -3.76
CA HIS A 132 5.04 -12.72 -4.85
C HIS A 132 6.54 -12.44 -4.72
N ASN A 133 7.39 -13.37 -5.13
CA ASN A 133 8.85 -13.17 -5.09
C ASN A 133 9.37 -12.10 -6.07
N GLY A 134 8.50 -11.55 -6.93
CA GLY A 134 8.87 -10.49 -7.84
C GLY A 134 9.53 -10.95 -9.14
N GLU A 135 9.44 -12.23 -9.49
CA GLU A 135 9.89 -12.76 -10.77
C GLU A 135 8.89 -12.43 -11.87
N ILE A 136 8.89 -11.18 -12.29
CA ILE A 136 8.04 -10.68 -13.37
C ILE A 136 8.93 -10.44 -14.56
N ASN A 137 8.73 -11.20 -15.63
CA ASN A 137 9.63 -11.22 -16.79
C ASN A 137 9.74 -9.88 -17.52
N THR A 138 8.72 -9.02 -17.45
CA THR A 138 8.77 -7.73 -18.14
C THR A 138 7.90 -6.68 -17.40
N SER A 139 8.39 -6.19 -16.29
CA SER A 139 7.71 -5.12 -15.56
C SER A 139 7.45 -3.90 -16.44
N ARG A 140 8.46 -3.44 -17.17
CA ARG A 140 8.37 -2.33 -18.12
C ARG A 140 7.37 -2.60 -19.25
N GLY A 141 7.36 -3.82 -19.79
CA GLY A 141 6.39 -4.23 -20.80
C GLY A 141 4.97 -4.20 -20.27
N ASN A 142 4.74 -4.68 -19.05
CA ASN A 142 3.42 -4.65 -18.40
C ASN A 142 2.93 -3.23 -18.14
N VAL A 143 3.80 -2.33 -17.71
CA VAL A 143 3.48 -0.91 -17.53
C VAL A 143 3.09 -0.27 -18.87
N ASN A 144 3.87 -0.53 -19.92
CA ASN A 144 3.58 -0.01 -21.27
C ASN A 144 2.25 -0.57 -21.84
N TRP A 145 1.98 -1.85 -21.66
CA TRP A 145 0.71 -2.45 -22.05
C TRP A 145 -0.48 -1.86 -21.29
N MET A 146 -0.33 -1.60 -20.00
CA MET A 146 -1.38 -0.95 -19.21
C MET A 146 -1.60 0.50 -19.68
N ALA A 147 -0.54 1.24 -19.98
CA ALA A 147 -0.62 2.59 -20.52
C ALA A 147 -1.33 2.60 -21.88
N ALA A 148 -1.00 1.68 -22.77
CA ALA A 148 -1.65 1.56 -24.09
C ALA A 148 -3.16 1.24 -23.95
N ARG A 149 -3.55 0.39 -23.01
CA ARG A 149 -4.96 0.04 -22.74
C ARG A 149 -5.75 1.15 -22.05
N GLN A 150 -5.08 2.07 -21.37
CA GLN A 150 -5.73 3.08 -20.53
C GLN A 150 -6.75 3.92 -21.32
N SER A 151 -6.45 4.32 -22.55
CA SER A 151 -7.34 5.10 -23.41
C SER A 151 -8.63 4.37 -23.80
N SER A 152 -8.61 3.03 -23.81
CA SER A 152 -9.76 2.20 -24.15
C SER A 152 -10.55 1.68 -22.95
N LEU A 153 -10.06 1.95 -21.73
CA LEU A 153 -10.71 1.49 -20.51
C LEU A 153 -12.05 2.19 -20.30
N LYS A 154 -13.06 1.38 -20.01
CA LYS A 154 -14.41 1.83 -19.65
C LYS A 154 -14.85 1.11 -18.38
N SER A 155 -15.59 1.81 -17.54
CA SER A 155 -16.16 1.22 -16.33
C SER A 155 -17.45 1.92 -15.96
N ASN A 156 -18.56 1.17 -15.91
CA ASN A 156 -19.82 1.71 -15.41
C ASN A 156 -19.78 1.99 -13.91
N LEU A 157 -18.86 1.36 -13.17
CA LEU A 157 -18.69 1.55 -11.73
C LEU A 157 -18.01 2.86 -11.38
N PHE A 158 -17.11 3.35 -12.23
CA PHE A 158 -16.41 4.62 -12.03
C PHE A 158 -17.03 5.77 -12.84
N GLY A 159 -17.67 5.47 -13.97
CA GLY A 159 -18.23 6.50 -14.85
C GLY A 159 -17.19 7.55 -15.22
N GLU A 160 -17.54 8.81 -15.05
CA GLU A 160 -16.65 9.96 -15.33
C GLU A 160 -15.42 10.02 -14.40
N LYS A 161 -15.49 9.41 -13.22
CA LYS A 161 -14.36 9.33 -12.27
C LYS A 161 -13.25 8.38 -12.71
N LEU A 162 -13.44 7.66 -13.82
CA LEU A 162 -12.42 6.73 -14.31
C LEU A 162 -11.10 7.45 -14.62
N ALA A 163 -11.14 8.66 -15.14
CA ALA A 163 -9.95 9.45 -15.43
C ALA A 163 -9.13 9.83 -14.18
N GLU A 164 -9.75 9.85 -13.01
CA GLU A 164 -9.09 10.23 -11.76
C GLU A 164 -8.15 9.15 -11.21
N ILE A 165 -8.31 7.90 -11.68
CA ILE A 165 -7.43 6.80 -11.28
C ILE A 165 -6.19 6.67 -12.17
N TRP A 166 -6.07 7.48 -13.21
CA TRP A 166 -4.95 7.44 -14.11
C TRP A 166 -3.71 8.17 -13.53
N PRO A 167 -2.50 7.65 -13.80
CA PRO A 167 -2.21 6.35 -14.40
C PRO A 167 -2.59 5.21 -13.46
N ILE A 168 -3.07 4.08 -14.03
CA ILE A 168 -3.46 2.90 -13.23
C ILE A 168 -2.23 2.28 -12.58
N THR A 169 -1.15 2.16 -13.35
CA THR A 169 0.14 1.65 -12.88
C THR A 169 1.21 2.71 -13.07
N ARG A 170 2.20 2.67 -12.19
CA ARG A 170 3.42 3.47 -12.27
C ARG A 170 4.63 2.54 -12.14
N GLU A 171 5.76 2.93 -12.69
CA GLU A 171 7.01 2.22 -12.48
C GLU A 171 7.38 2.26 -10.99
N GLY A 172 7.80 1.14 -10.43
CA GLY A 172 8.16 1.04 -9.01
C GLY A 172 6.98 0.96 -8.01
N GLN A 173 5.76 0.70 -8.47
CA GLN A 173 4.58 0.50 -7.61
C GLN A 173 3.97 -0.89 -7.77
#